data_d1a16c6d05fe661e37519564fe5ed2f6
#
_entry.id   d1a16c6d05fe661e37519564fe5ed2f6
#
_cell.length_a   1.000
_cell.length_b   1.000
_cell.length_c   1.000
_cell.angle_alpha   90.00
_cell.angle_beta   90.00
_cell.angle_gamma   90.00
#
_symmetry.space_group_name_H-M   'P 1'
#
loop_
_entity.id
_entity.type
_entity.pdbx_description
1 polymer ?
#
loop_
_entity_poly.entity_id
_entity_poly.type
_entity_poly.pdbx_seq_one_letter_code
_entity_poly.pdbx_strand_id
1 'polypeptide(L)'
;MIGLIYFVVIVLANTVGAISGIGGGVLIKPILDLIGAHSVAGISFYSTVAVFTMSIVSTVRQVSSGKSLNWQIVGWVSSGAVVGGVVGNIVFEVFLQLFENEKHVQLIQIFLTVLTLIFAFFYTKHHQPKFHLTSWTWYLICGVVLGFLASFLGIGGGPVNVSLLMLMFALPIKEATLYSLSTIFFSQLAKLVTIALTSSFMRFDLSMLFYVIPAAIIGGLWGARFSRILSPKKVTFIFQAIVIVVLLINLYNAFVILQTLEGSGFKQVKITEKSFFK
;
A
#
# COMPACT_ATOMS: atom_id res chain seq x y z
N MET A 1 19.99 -4.92 14.30
CA MET A 1 18.83 -5.76 14.63
C MET A 1 17.58 -5.38 13.85
N ILE A 2 17.19 -4.11 13.80
CA ILE A 2 15.94 -3.66 13.15
C ILE A 2 15.88 -4.01 11.66
N GLY A 3 16.99 -3.89 10.92
CA GLY A 3 17.05 -4.22 9.48
C GLY A 3 16.73 -5.68 9.18
N LEU A 4 17.13 -6.64 10.04
CA LEU A 4 16.77 -8.05 9.88
C LEU A 4 15.27 -8.30 10.11
N ILE A 5 14.67 -7.59 11.05
CA ILE A 5 13.21 -7.67 11.28
C ILE A 5 12.48 -7.15 10.04
N TYR A 6 12.89 -5.99 9.50
CA TYR A 6 12.34 -5.43 8.26
C TYR A 6 12.51 -6.39 7.09
N PHE A 7 13.69 -7.01 6.97
CA PHE A 7 13.94 -8.00 5.92
C PHE A 7 12.92 -9.14 5.95
N VAL A 8 12.73 -9.78 7.11
CA VAL A 8 11.80 -10.92 7.25
C VAL A 8 10.35 -10.48 6.99
N VAL A 9 9.93 -9.34 7.57
CA VAL A 9 8.59 -8.79 7.36
C VAL A 9 8.34 -8.51 5.88
N ILE A 10 9.30 -7.89 5.18
CA ILE A 10 9.17 -7.52 3.78
C ILE A 10 9.15 -8.75 2.87
N VAL A 11 9.99 -9.78 3.13
CA VAL A 11 9.95 -11.04 2.37
C VAL A 11 8.56 -11.67 2.46
N LEU A 12 8.03 -11.84 3.66
CA LEU A 12 6.74 -12.47 3.89
C LEU A 12 5.59 -11.64 3.29
N ALA A 13 5.56 -10.35 3.59
CA ALA A 13 4.52 -9.45 3.11
C ALA A 13 4.50 -9.32 1.59
N ASN A 14 5.66 -9.20 0.94
CA ASN A 14 5.75 -9.12 -0.52
C ASN A 14 5.44 -10.45 -1.20
N THR A 15 5.80 -11.59 -0.59
CA THR A 15 5.40 -12.90 -1.11
C THR A 15 3.88 -13.00 -1.20
N VAL A 16 3.21 -12.72 -0.10
CA VAL A 16 1.75 -12.83 0.00
C VAL A 16 1.06 -11.73 -0.81
N GLY A 17 1.61 -10.51 -0.81
CA GLY A 17 1.15 -9.38 -1.61
C GLY A 17 1.22 -9.63 -3.11
N ALA A 18 2.29 -10.26 -3.60
CA ALA A 18 2.45 -10.61 -5.01
C ALA A 18 1.54 -11.79 -5.45
N ILE A 19 1.20 -12.71 -4.52
CA ILE A 19 0.22 -13.78 -4.80
C ILE A 19 -1.17 -13.18 -5.04
N SER A 20 -1.58 -12.28 -4.17
CA SER A 20 -2.93 -11.72 -4.13
C SER A 20 -3.12 -10.49 -5.01
N GLY A 21 -2.02 -9.86 -5.48
CA GLY A 21 -2.06 -8.61 -6.23
C GLY A 21 -2.34 -7.37 -5.39
N ILE A 22 -2.41 -7.52 -4.08
CA ILE A 22 -2.66 -6.42 -3.14
C ILE A 22 -1.45 -5.48 -3.04
N GLY A 23 -0.24 -6.03 -3.28
CA GLY A 23 1.00 -5.36 -2.92
C GLY A 23 1.39 -5.63 -1.46
N GLY A 24 2.69 -5.81 -1.21
CA GLY A 24 3.19 -6.12 0.14
C GLY A 24 3.01 -4.98 1.13
N GLY A 25 2.92 -3.75 0.65
CA GLY A 25 2.88 -2.54 1.47
C GLY A 25 1.70 -2.46 2.43
N VAL A 26 0.58 -3.10 2.08
CA VAL A 26 -0.60 -3.17 2.94
C VAL A 26 -0.33 -3.95 4.25
N LEU A 27 0.64 -4.85 4.24
CA LEU A 27 1.15 -5.55 5.43
C LEU A 27 2.39 -4.85 6.00
N ILE A 28 3.33 -4.42 5.12
CA ILE A 28 4.59 -3.80 5.53
C ILE A 28 4.31 -2.58 6.39
N LYS A 29 3.52 -1.61 5.87
CA LYS A 29 3.30 -0.35 6.57
C LYS A 29 2.70 -0.53 7.97
N PRO A 30 1.56 -1.21 8.18
CA PRO A 30 0.99 -1.38 9.51
C PRO A 30 1.90 -2.14 10.49
N ILE A 31 2.69 -3.10 10.01
CA ILE A 31 3.65 -3.83 10.86
C ILE A 31 4.82 -2.93 11.24
N LEU A 32 5.37 -2.15 10.31
CA LEU A 32 6.46 -1.22 10.60
C LEU A 32 5.98 -0.05 11.48
N ASP A 33 4.74 0.43 11.29
CA ASP A 33 4.09 1.42 12.15
C ASP A 33 3.96 0.89 13.60
N LEU A 34 3.62 -0.41 13.76
CA LEU A 34 3.54 -1.07 15.07
C LEU A 34 4.91 -1.18 15.74
N ILE A 35 5.96 -1.45 14.98
CA ILE A 35 7.35 -1.50 15.49
C ILE A 35 7.80 -0.10 15.94
N GLY A 36 7.36 0.95 15.24
CA GLY A 36 7.61 2.34 15.63
C GLY A 36 9.07 2.78 15.60
N ALA A 37 9.93 2.10 14.81
CA ALA A 37 11.37 2.38 14.77
C ALA A 37 11.75 3.59 13.89
N HIS A 38 10.86 4.03 13.02
CA HIS A 38 11.06 5.16 12.11
C HIS A 38 9.81 6.04 12.04
N SER A 39 9.97 7.27 11.52
CA SER A 39 8.85 8.19 11.29
C SER A 39 7.84 7.65 10.26
N VAL A 40 6.62 8.19 10.29
CA VAL A 40 5.56 7.81 9.32
C VAL A 40 6.02 8.01 7.88
N ALA A 41 6.76 9.11 7.63
CA ALA A 41 7.37 9.39 6.33
C ALA A 41 8.42 8.33 5.94
N GLY A 42 9.30 7.94 6.87
CA GLY A 42 10.32 6.91 6.66
C GLY A 42 9.71 5.54 6.36
N ILE A 43 8.72 5.12 7.14
CA ILE A 43 8.00 3.86 6.93
C ILE A 43 7.27 3.87 5.58
N SER A 44 6.62 4.98 5.21
CA SER A 44 6.00 5.16 3.90
C SER A 44 7.02 5.03 2.76
N PHE A 45 8.22 5.60 2.91
CA PHE A 45 9.30 5.49 1.94
C PHE A 45 9.80 4.06 1.78
N TYR A 46 10.14 3.36 2.88
CA TYR A 46 10.61 1.96 2.82
C TYR A 46 9.56 1.02 2.24
N SER A 47 8.30 1.20 2.62
CA SER A 47 7.18 0.45 2.04
C SER A 47 7.06 0.72 0.53
N THR A 48 7.20 1.97 0.09
CA THR A 48 7.18 2.36 -1.33
C THR A 48 8.29 1.66 -2.12
N VAL A 49 9.55 1.69 -1.62
CA VAL A 49 10.69 1.02 -2.27
C VAL A 49 10.49 -0.49 -2.32
N ALA A 50 10.02 -1.09 -1.22
CA ALA A 50 9.76 -2.54 -1.15
C ALA A 50 8.71 -2.98 -2.16
N VAL A 51 7.60 -2.25 -2.24
CA VAL A 51 6.48 -2.58 -3.14
C VAL A 51 6.82 -2.29 -4.60
N PHE A 52 7.53 -1.20 -4.88
CA PHE A 52 8.05 -0.89 -6.21
C PHE A 52 8.94 -2.01 -6.73
N THR A 53 9.95 -2.39 -5.95
CA THR A 53 10.87 -3.48 -6.30
C THR A 53 10.14 -4.80 -6.52
N MET A 54 9.22 -5.16 -5.63
CA MET A 54 8.40 -6.37 -5.73
C MET A 54 7.52 -6.33 -6.99
N SER A 55 6.93 -5.19 -7.33
CA SER A 55 6.03 -5.07 -8.49
C SER A 55 6.78 -5.26 -9.81
N ILE A 56 8.02 -4.76 -9.94
CA ILE A 56 8.90 -5.03 -11.09
C ILE A 56 9.12 -6.53 -11.23
N VAL A 57 9.67 -7.14 -10.19
CA VAL A 57 10.05 -8.56 -10.20
C VAL A 57 8.84 -9.45 -10.51
N SER A 58 7.71 -9.18 -9.85
CA SER A 58 6.49 -9.97 -10.02
C SER A 58 5.87 -9.80 -11.39
N THR A 59 5.80 -8.57 -11.92
CA THR A 59 5.21 -8.30 -13.23
C THR A 59 6.06 -8.92 -14.33
N VAL A 60 7.38 -8.68 -14.34
CA VAL A 60 8.30 -9.27 -15.31
C VAL A 60 8.18 -10.79 -15.32
N ARG A 61 8.20 -11.42 -14.14
CA ARG A 61 8.12 -12.87 -14.03
C ARG A 61 6.77 -13.45 -14.51
N GLN A 62 5.67 -12.74 -14.26
CA GLN A 62 4.35 -13.19 -14.69
C GLN A 62 4.15 -13.03 -16.21
N VAL A 63 4.58 -11.91 -16.78
CA VAL A 63 4.53 -11.67 -18.24
C VAL A 63 5.43 -12.65 -18.97
N SER A 64 6.66 -12.87 -18.53
CA SER A 64 7.59 -13.85 -19.10
C SER A 64 7.07 -15.30 -19.03
N SER A 65 6.05 -15.56 -18.21
CA SER A 65 5.41 -16.89 -18.09
C SER A 65 4.22 -17.09 -19.06
N GLY A 66 4.07 -16.24 -20.07
CA GLY A 66 3.04 -16.37 -21.13
C GLY A 66 1.68 -15.79 -20.74
N LYS A 67 1.55 -15.02 -19.66
CA LYS A 67 0.31 -14.29 -19.38
C LYS A 67 0.23 -13.06 -20.29
N SER A 68 -0.80 -13.01 -21.12
CA SER A 68 -1.08 -11.84 -21.95
C SER A 68 -1.73 -10.73 -21.14
N LEU A 69 -1.21 -9.51 -21.26
CA LEU A 69 -1.82 -8.29 -20.77
C LEU A 69 -2.47 -7.55 -21.94
N ASN A 70 -3.65 -7.00 -21.72
CA ASN A 70 -4.17 -5.98 -22.64
C ASN A 70 -3.40 -4.67 -22.38
N TRP A 71 -2.45 -4.37 -23.25
CA TRP A 71 -1.59 -3.18 -23.11
C TRP A 71 -2.34 -1.87 -23.15
N GLN A 72 -3.52 -1.84 -23.78
CA GLN A 72 -4.38 -0.66 -23.78
C GLN A 72 -4.92 -0.37 -22.37
N ILE A 73 -5.41 -1.39 -21.65
CA ILE A 73 -5.86 -1.25 -20.27
C ILE A 73 -4.68 -0.86 -19.38
N VAL A 74 -3.54 -1.56 -19.51
CA VAL A 74 -2.32 -1.23 -18.74
C VAL A 74 -1.91 0.22 -18.97
N GLY A 75 -1.87 0.67 -20.24
CA GLY A 75 -1.46 2.02 -20.58
C GLY A 75 -2.33 3.09 -19.92
N TRP A 76 -3.65 3.01 -20.07
CA TRP A 76 -4.56 4.01 -19.52
C TRP A 76 -4.64 3.98 -17.98
N VAL A 77 -4.74 2.80 -17.37
CA VAL A 77 -4.76 2.66 -15.92
C VAL A 77 -3.45 3.14 -15.31
N SER A 78 -2.31 2.79 -15.94
CA SER A 78 -0.99 3.23 -15.46
C SER A 78 -0.76 4.72 -15.61
N SER A 79 -1.21 5.33 -16.70
CA SER A 79 -1.15 6.79 -16.89
C SER A 79 -1.96 7.52 -15.80
N GLY A 80 -3.17 7.03 -15.52
CA GLY A 80 -3.96 7.51 -14.39
C GLY A 80 -3.25 7.31 -13.05
N ALA A 81 -2.62 6.16 -12.84
CA ALA A 81 -1.91 5.85 -11.60
C ALA A 81 -0.68 6.72 -11.37
N VAL A 82 0.01 7.15 -12.43
CA VAL A 82 1.10 8.15 -12.34
C VAL A 82 0.56 9.48 -11.83
N VAL A 83 -0.50 9.99 -12.45
CA VAL A 83 -1.14 11.25 -12.03
C VAL A 83 -1.64 11.15 -10.59
N GLY A 84 -2.41 10.11 -10.29
CA GLY A 84 -2.91 9.86 -8.93
C GLY A 84 -1.78 9.67 -7.92
N GLY A 85 -0.70 9.00 -8.31
CA GLY A 85 0.47 8.78 -7.48
C GLY A 85 1.19 10.08 -7.09
N VAL A 86 1.38 10.99 -8.03
CA VAL A 86 1.95 12.32 -7.77
C VAL A 86 1.04 13.11 -6.84
N VAL A 87 -0.24 13.23 -7.17
CA VAL A 87 -1.22 13.98 -6.36
C VAL A 87 -1.32 13.39 -4.95
N GLY A 88 -1.40 12.06 -4.83
CA GLY A 88 -1.47 11.38 -3.53
C GLY A 88 -0.23 11.62 -2.65
N ASN A 89 0.96 11.67 -3.27
CA ASN A 89 2.19 12.00 -2.52
C ASN A 89 2.22 13.46 -2.10
N ILE A 90 1.83 14.39 -2.96
CA ILE A 90 1.75 15.83 -2.62
C ILE A 90 0.78 16.04 -1.45
N VAL A 91 -0.42 15.46 -1.52
CA VAL A 91 -1.41 15.55 -0.43
C VAL A 91 -0.86 14.94 0.86
N PHE A 92 -0.15 13.81 0.79
CA PHE A 92 0.51 13.22 1.96
C PHE A 92 1.53 14.15 2.61
N GLU A 93 2.41 14.79 1.82
CA GLU A 93 3.41 15.75 2.33
C GLU A 93 2.73 16.99 2.92
N VAL A 94 1.68 17.51 2.28
CA VAL A 94 0.88 18.62 2.82
C VAL A 94 0.27 18.26 4.17
N PHE A 95 -0.28 17.05 4.33
CA PHE A 95 -0.81 16.60 5.61
C PHE A 95 0.28 16.49 6.69
N LEU A 96 1.48 16.02 6.33
CA LEU A 96 2.61 15.99 7.26
C LEU A 96 3.04 17.39 7.73
N GLN A 97 2.87 18.42 6.89
CA GLN A 97 3.18 19.81 7.23
C GLN A 97 2.06 20.50 8.02
N LEU A 98 0.79 20.16 7.74
CA LEU A 98 -0.38 20.74 8.40
C LEU A 98 -0.58 20.23 9.83
N PHE A 99 -0.21 19.01 10.11
CA PHE A 99 -0.38 18.40 11.43
C PHE A 99 0.95 18.42 12.18
N GLU A 100 1.01 19.10 13.34
CA GLU A 100 2.19 19.11 14.21
C GLU A 100 2.61 17.72 14.68
N ASN A 101 1.65 16.78 14.78
CA ASN A 101 1.90 15.41 15.19
C ASN A 101 1.57 14.43 14.04
N GLU A 102 2.59 13.74 13.53
CA GLU A 102 2.45 12.73 12.48
C GLU A 102 1.42 11.64 12.81
N LYS A 103 1.10 11.43 14.10
CA LYS A 103 0.09 10.44 14.53
C LYS A 103 -1.31 10.75 14.02
N HIS A 104 -1.66 12.04 13.84
CA HIS A 104 -2.94 12.41 13.24
C HIS A 104 -3.01 11.99 11.77
N VAL A 105 -1.92 12.21 11.02
CA VAL A 105 -1.83 11.75 9.63
C VAL A 105 -1.94 10.23 9.55
N GLN A 106 -1.26 9.53 10.46
CA GLN A 106 -1.33 8.07 10.56
C GLN A 106 -2.75 7.57 10.84
N LEU A 107 -3.51 8.22 11.74
CA LEU A 107 -4.91 7.88 12.01
C LEU A 107 -5.79 8.06 10.77
N ILE A 108 -5.62 9.15 10.02
CA ILE A 108 -6.35 9.37 8.77
C ILE A 108 -6.05 8.28 7.76
N GLN A 109 -4.76 7.90 7.61
CA GLN A 109 -4.36 6.80 6.74
C GLN A 109 -4.96 5.47 7.17
N ILE A 110 -4.96 5.17 8.48
CA ILE A 110 -5.59 3.95 9.03
C ILE A 110 -7.07 3.93 8.73
N PHE A 111 -7.79 5.04 8.98
CA PHE A 111 -9.23 5.13 8.73
C PHE A 111 -9.57 4.85 7.27
N LEU A 112 -8.88 5.50 6.34
CA LEU A 112 -9.08 5.27 4.91
C LEU A 112 -8.69 3.85 4.48
N THR A 113 -7.61 3.30 5.06
CA THR A 113 -7.20 1.92 4.81
C THR A 113 -8.29 0.96 5.26
N VAL A 114 -8.85 1.13 6.46
CA VAL A 114 -9.94 0.30 6.99
C VAL A 114 -11.17 0.36 6.07
N LEU A 115 -11.56 1.53 5.58
CA LEU A 115 -12.67 1.67 4.63
C LEU A 115 -12.41 0.87 3.34
N THR A 116 -11.21 0.98 2.76
CA THR A 116 -10.85 0.25 1.54
C THR A 116 -10.78 -1.26 1.76
N LEU A 117 -10.32 -1.70 2.94
CA LEU A 117 -10.31 -3.12 3.33
C LEU A 117 -11.71 -3.69 3.46
N ILE A 118 -12.61 -2.96 4.12
CA ILE A 118 -14.02 -3.35 4.29
C ILE A 118 -14.68 -3.49 2.92
N PHE A 119 -14.53 -2.49 2.05
CA PHE A 119 -15.03 -2.55 0.68
C PHE A 119 -14.51 -3.78 -0.06
N ALA A 120 -13.19 -4.01 -0.05
CA ALA A 120 -12.56 -5.12 -0.76
C ALA A 120 -13.01 -6.48 -0.22
N PHE A 121 -13.19 -6.61 1.10
CA PHE A 121 -13.66 -7.84 1.72
C PHE A 121 -15.09 -8.19 1.30
N PHE A 122 -16.01 -7.24 1.43
CA PHE A 122 -17.41 -7.48 1.08
C PHE A 122 -17.57 -7.73 -0.42
N TYR A 123 -16.81 -7.00 -1.26
CA TYR A 123 -16.86 -7.18 -2.70
C TYR A 123 -16.38 -8.58 -3.12
N THR A 124 -15.28 -9.08 -2.55
CA THR A 124 -14.74 -10.40 -2.92
C THR A 124 -15.48 -11.58 -2.29
N LYS A 125 -16.21 -11.37 -1.19
CA LYS A 125 -17.00 -12.40 -0.51
C LYS A 125 -18.33 -12.70 -1.20
N HIS A 126 -19.01 -11.68 -1.69
CA HIS A 126 -20.31 -11.78 -2.32
C HIS A 126 -20.15 -11.73 -3.85
N HIS A 127 -21.02 -12.44 -4.60
CA HIS A 127 -21.08 -12.30 -6.05
C HIS A 127 -21.69 -10.94 -6.41
N GLN A 128 -20.88 -9.90 -6.35
CA GLN A 128 -21.29 -8.52 -6.57
C GLN A 128 -21.48 -8.22 -8.06
N PRO A 129 -22.36 -7.28 -8.42
CA PRO A 129 -22.52 -6.83 -9.80
C PRO A 129 -21.20 -6.35 -10.35
N LYS A 130 -20.90 -6.69 -11.60
CA LYS A 130 -19.71 -6.27 -12.32
C LYS A 130 -20.12 -5.32 -13.42
N PHE A 131 -19.44 -4.18 -13.46
CA PHE A 131 -19.56 -3.27 -14.59
C PHE A 131 -18.61 -3.73 -15.70
N HIS A 132 -19.06 -3.68 -16.94
CA HIS A 132 -18.23 -3.96 -18.10
C HIS A 132 -17.84 -2.66 -18.77
N LEU A 133 -17.07 -1.81 -18.04
CA LEU A 133 -16.66 -0.51 -18.55
C LEU A 133 -15.47 -0.68 -19.50
N THR A 134 -15.62 -0.25 -20.74
CA THR A 134 -14.61 -0.44 -21.79
C THR A 134 -14.01 0.86 -22.31
N SER A 135 -14.50 2.02 -21.83
CA SER A 135 -13.97 3.32 -22.27
C SER A 135 -12.62 3.63 -21.63
N TRP A 136 -11.73 4.24 -22.39
CA TRP A 136 -10.41 4.70 -21.91
C TRP A 136 -10.50 5.68 -20.72
N THR A 137 -11.59 6.47 -20.65
CA THR A 137 -11.82 7.39 -19.53
C THR A 137 -12.01 6.68 -18.20
N TRP A 138 -12.72 5.55 -18.19
CA TRP A 138 -12.89 4.75 -16.97
C TRP A 138 -11.59 4.07 -16.53
N TYR A 139 -10.75 3.63 -17.48
CA TYR A 139 -9.41 3.10 -17.17
C TYR A 139 -8.54 4.18 -16.52
N LEU A 140 -8.55 5.40 -17.07
CA LEU A 140 -7.79 6.52 -16.54
C LEU A 140 -8.28 6.92 -15.13
N ILE A 141 -9.61 7.10 -14.95
CA ILE A 141 -10.20 7.45 -13.64
C ILE A 141 -9.87 6.38 -12.58
N CYS A 142 -10.05 5.10 -12.94
CA CYS A 142 -9.66 4.00 -12.07
C CYS A 142 -8.19 4.13 -11.66
N GLY A 143 -7.30 4.34 -12.62
CA GLY A 143 -5.88 4.54 -12.37
C GLY A 143 -5.59 5.71 -11.42
N VAL A 144 -6.21 6.87 -11.64
CA VAL A 144 -6.05 8.05 -10.76
C VAL A 144 -6.45 7.73 -9.32
N VAL A 145 -7.61 7.10 -9.11
CA VAL A 145 -8.08 6.71 -7.77
C VAL A 145 -7.12 5.72 -7.11
N LEU A 146 -6.70 4.68 -7.85
CA LEU A 146 -5.80 3.66 -7.32
C LEU A 146 -4.40 4.22 -7.01
N GLY A 147 -3.86 5.05 -7.90
CA GLY A 147 -2.56 5.70 -7.70
C GLY A 147 -2.58 6.67 -6.52
N PHE A 148 -3.63 7.48 -6.41
CA PHE A 148 -3.83 8.39 -5.28
C PHE A 148 -3.83 7.63 -3.94
N LEU A 149 -4.70 6.63 -3.81
CA LEU A 149 -4.80 5.83 -2.58
C LEU A 149 -3.48 5.12 -2.27
N ALA A 150 -2.82 4.52 -3.27
CA ALA A 150 -1.54 3.84 -3.09
C ALA A 150 -0.45 4.75 -2.52
N SER A 151 -0.36 5.98 -3.02
CA SER A 151 0.68 6.95 -2.62
C SER A 151 0.32 7.66 -1.32
N PHE A 152 -0.92 8.13 -1.16
CA PHE A 152 -1.37 8.83 0.05
C PHE A 152 -1.35 7.91 1.27
N LEU A 153 -1.85 6.68 1.16
CA LEU A 153 -1.84 5.72 2.26
C LEU A 153 -0.44 5.18 2.57
N GLY A 154 0.52 5.34 1.66
CA GLY A 154 1.88 4.83 1.81
C GLY A 154 1.99 3.30 1.79
N ILE A 155 0.96 2.61 1.34
CA ILE A 155 0.88 1.14 1.27
C ILE A 155 1.25 0.58 -0.11
N GLY A 156 1.48 1.45 -1.08
CA GLY A 156 1.90 1.08 -2.44
C GLY A 156 0.86 0.31 -3.24
N GLY A 157 -0.38 0.36 -2.84
CA GLY A 157 -1.48 -0.40 -3.39
C GLY A 157 -2.32 -0.97 -2.26
N GLY A 158 -3.28 -1.80 -2.57
CA GLY A 158 -4.10 -2.39 -1.52
C GLY A 158 -5.16 -3.32 -2.09
N PRO A 159 -5.96 -3.93 -1.23
CA PRO A 159 -7.06 -4.78 -1.65
C PRO A 159 -8.06 -4.06 -2.55
N VAL A 160 -8.17 -2.73 -2.42
CA VAL A 160 -9.02 -1.90 -3.29
C VAL A 160 -8.58 -1.97 -4.75
N ASN A 161 -7.27 -2.07 -5.04
CA ASN A 161 -6.77 -2.15 -6.41
C ASN A 161 -7.39 -3.35 -7.15
N VAL A 162 -7.27 -4.53 -6.57
CA VAL A 162 -7.80 -5.76 -7.16
C VAL A 162 -9.32 -5.70 -7.24
N SER A 163 -9.97 -5.29 -6.14
CA SER A 163 -11.44 -5.26 -6.04
C SER A 163 -12.06 -4.25 -7.01
N LEU A 164 -11.46 -3.07 -7.17
CA LEU A 164 -11.96 -2.03 -8.08
C LEU A 164 -11.78 -2.45 -9.54
N LEU A 165 -10.64 -3.06 -9.90
CA LEU A 165 -10.42 -3.62 -11.23
C LEU A 165 -11.42 -4.74 -11.57
N MET A 166 -11.71 -5.61 -10.60
CA MET A 166 -12.73 -6.65 -10.75
C MET A 166 -14.14 -6.05 -10.90
N LEU A 167 -14.47 -5.01 -10.13
CA LEU A 167 -15.78 -4.33 -10.15
C LEU A 167 -16.00 -3.61 -11.47
N MET A 168 -15.07 -2.73 -11.85
CA MET A 168 -15.25 -1.83 -13.00
C MET A 168 -15.14 -2.56 -14.34
N PHE A 169 -14.23 -3.53 -14.44
CA PHE A 169 -13.87 -4.14 -15.73
C PHE A 169 -14.20 -5.64 -15.80
N ALA A 170 -14.92 -6.16 -14.81
CA ALA A 170 -15.33 -7.57 -14.72
C ALA A 170 -14.18 -8.58 -14.85
N LEU A 171 -12.95 -8.18 -14.48
CA LEU A 171 -11.77 -9.03 -14.59
C LEU A 171 -11.82 -10.17 -13.58
N PRO A 172 -11.40 -11.39 -13.96
CA PRO A 172 -11.19 -12.46 -13.00
C PRO A 172 -10.02 -12.11 -12.07
N ILE A 173 -10.03 -12.61 -10.83
CA ILE A 173 -9.09 -12.22 -9.78
C ILE A 173 -7.62 -12.35 -10.20
N LYS A 174 -7.24 -13.38 -10.95
CA LYS A 174 -5.86 -13.57 -11.42
C LYS A 174 -5.41 -12.52 -12.44
N GLU A 175 -6.33 -12.04 -13.27
CA GLU A 175 -6.05 -10.96 -14.21
C GLU A 175 -6.01 -9.62 -13.47
N ALA A 176 -7.01 -9.35 -12.62
CA ALA A 176 -7.03 -8.16 -11.77
C ALA A 176 -5.75 -8.03 -10.91
N THR A 177 -5.22 -9.16 -10.40
CA THR A 177 -3.93 -9.23 -9.71
C THR A 177 -2.79 -8.70 -10.58
N LEU A 178 -2.73 -9.11 -11.84
CA LEU A 178 -1.64 -8.73 -12.74
C LEU A 178 -1.72 -7.24 -13.14
N TYR A 179 -2.93 -6.76 -13.47
CA TYR A 179 -3.17 -5.32 -13.72
C TYR A 179 -2.88 -4.47 -12.49
N SER A 180 -3.27 -4.95 -11.29
CA SER A 180 -2.96 -4.27 -10.03
C SER A 180 -1.45 -4.12 -9.81
N LEU A 181 -0.65 -5.18 -10.01
CA LEU A 181 0.80 -5.10 -9.87
C LEU A 181 1.42 -4.11 -10.87
N SER A 182 0.92 -4.04 -12.10
CA SER A 182 1.36 -3.05 -13.09
C SER A 182 1.00 -1.62 -12.66
N THR A 183 -0.21 -1.40 -12.15
CA THR A 183 -0.66 -0.11 -11.61
C THR A 183 0.20 0.33 -10.43
N ILE A 184 0.50 -0.60 -9.52
CA ILE A 184 1.38 -0.39 -8.37
C ILE A 184 2.77 0.05 -8.83
N PHE A 185 3.35 -0.63 -9.82
CA PHE A 185 4.65 -0.25 -10.38
C PHE A 185 4.69 1.22 -10.78
N PHE A 186 3.75 1.67 -11.61
CA PHE A 186 3.73 3.04 -12.12
C PHE A 186 3.42 4.07 -11.04
N SER A 187 2.48 3.80 -10.13
CA SER A 187 2.17 4.72 -9.03
C SER A 187 3.32 4.88 -8.05
N GLN A 188 4.02 3.78 -7.72
CA GLN A 188 5.17 3.85 -6.81
C GLN A 188 6.40 4.46 -7.47
N LEU A 189 6.61 4.24 -8.78
CA LEU A 189 7.62 4.97 -9.55
C LEU A 189 7.35 6.48 -9.50
N ALA A 190 6.11 6.90 -9.78
CA ALA A 190 5.72 8.31 -9.72
C ALA A 190 5.98 8.90 -8.33
N LYS A 191 5.62 8.18 -7.27
CA LYS A 191 5.89 8.61 -5.89
C LYS A 191 7.38 8.74 -5.60
N LEU A 192 8.21 7.77 -5.98
CA LEU A 192 9.66 7.84 -5.78
C LEU A 192 10.30 9.01 -6.55
N VAL A 193 9.87 9.25 -7.79
CA VAL A 193 10.31 10.40 -8.58
C VAL A 193 9.89 11.70 -7.90
N THR A 194 8.65 11.80 -7.42
CA THR A 194 8.17 12.99 -6.70
C THR A 194 9.01 13.24 -5.44
N ILE A 195 9.28 12.20 -4.64
CA ILE A 195 10.15 12.33 -3.45
C ILE A 195 11.55 12.80 -3.84
N ALA A 196 12.13 12.26 -4.92
CA ALA A 196 13.45 12.67 -5.40
C ALA A 196 13.51 14.15 -5.79
N LEU A 197 12.44 14.67 -6.41
CA LEU A 197 12.37 16.04 -6.90
C LEU A 197 12.01 17.06 -5.81
N THR A 198 11.21 16.65 -4.80
CA THR A 198 10.65 17.59 -3.81
C THR A 198 11.35 17.56 -2.46
N SER A 199 11.68 16.37 -1.95
CA SER A 199 12.05 16.21 -0.54
C SER A 199 13.47 15.76 -0.31
N SER A 200 14.21 15.35 -1.31
CA SER A 200 15.50 14.66 -1.21
C SER A 200 15.45 13.33 -0.44
N PHE A 201 16.14 12.32 -0.94
CA PHE A 201 16.28 11.03 -0.24
C PHE A 201 17.11 11.13 1.04
N MET A 202 17.87 12.21 1.23
CA MET A 202 18.78 12.37 2.37
C MET A 202 18.06 12.49 3.73
N ARG A 203 16.75 12.75 3.75
CA ARG A 203 15.95 12.74 4.99
C ARG A 203 15.66 11.31 5.52
N PHE A 204 15.96 10.28 4.74
CA PHE A 204 15.71 8.89 5.10
C PHE A 204 17.02 8.15 5.36
N ASP A 205 16.98 7.16 6.25
CA ASP A 205 18.11 6.25 6.43
C ASP A 205 18.22 5.28 5.25
N LEU A 206 19.08 5.63 4.29
CA LEU A 206 19.28 4.83 3.09
C LEU A 206 19.98 3.49 3.37
N SER A 207 20.62 3.32 4.53
CA SER A 207 21.24 2.04 4.90
C SER A 207 20.21 0.92 5.02
N MET A 208 18.98 1.25 5.38
CA MET A 208 17.87 0.32 5.43
C MET A 208 17.54 -0.32 4.07
N LEU A 209 17.86 0.34 2.96
CA LEU A 209 17.61 -0.19 1.62
C LEU A 209 18.41 -1.47 1.32
N PHE A 210 19.56 -1.67 1.98
CA PHE A 210 20.31 -2.92 1.90
C PHE A 210 19.53 -4.14 2.41
N TYR A 211 18.54 -3.93 3.28
CA TYR A 211 17.63 -4.98 3.75
C TYR A 211 16.33 -5.00 2.95
N VAL A 212 15.79 -3.82 2.62
CA VAL A 212 14.49 -3.66 1.96
C VAL A 212 14.51 -4.21 0.53
N ILE A 213 15.50 -3.85 -0.28
CA ILE A 213 15.55 -4.22 -1.70
C ILE A 213 15.74 -5.72 -1.90
N PRO A 214 16.74 -6.40 -1.28
CA PRO A 214 16.87 -7.85 -1.43
C PRO A 214 15.65 -8.62 -0.91
N ALA A 215 15.07 -8.18 0.21
CA ALA A 215 13.84 -8.77 0.73
C ALA A 215 12.68 -8.66 -0.25
N ALA A 216 12.53 -7.51 -0.90
CA ALA A 216 11.48 -7.27 -1.88
C ALA A 216 11.67 -8.13 -3.16
N ILE A 217 12.91 -8.32 -3.61
CA ILE A 217 13.23 -9.21 -4.74
C ILE A 217 12.84 -10.64 -4.41
N ILE A 218 13.28 -11.16 -3.26
CA ILE A 218 12.97 -12.53 -2.82
C ILE A 218 11.45 -12.72 -2.70
N GLY A 219 10.77 -11.81 -2.00
CA GLY A 219 9.32 -11.87 -1.84
C GLY A 219 8.57 -11.80 -3.18
N GLY A 220 9.01 -10.93 -4.09
CA GLY A 220 8.45 -10.81 -5.44
C GLY A 220 8.61 -12.08 -6.28
N LEU A 221 9.80 -12.71 -6.25
CA LEU A 221 10.07 -13.96 -6.95
C LEU A 221 9.21 -15.12 -6.43
N TRP A 222 9.16 -15.28 -5.13
CA TRP A 222 8.36 -16.33 -4.49
C TRP A 222 6.87 -16.11 -4.73
N GLY A 223 6.40 -14.89 -4.52
CA GLY A 223 5.00 -14.54 -4.75
C GLY A 223 4.56 -14.76 -6.20
N ALA A 224 5.35 -14.34 -7.17
CA ALA A 224 5.07 -14.59 -8.59
C ALA A 224 5.03 -16.08 -8.93
N ARG A 225 5.94 -16.89 -8.34
CA ARG A 225 5.94 -18.35 -8.51
C ARG A 225 4.68 -18.98 -7.94
N PHE A 226 4.33 -18.66 -6.70
CA PHE A 226 3.14 -19.19 -6.05
C PHE A 226 1.84 -18.72 -6.72
N SER A 227 1.72 -17.45 -7.09
CA SER A 227 0.55 -16.92 -7.82
C SER A 227 0.26 -17.68 -9.11
N ARG A 228 1.29 -18.22 -9.78
CA ARG A 228 1.15 -19.03 -10.98
C ARG A 228 0.57 -20.41 -10.69
N ILE A 229 1.04 -21.06 -9.63
CA ILE A 229 0.67 -22.46 -9.27
C ILE A 229 -0.71 -22.52 -8.61
N LEU A 230 -1.06 -21.51 -7.81
CA LEU A 230 -2.29 -21.51 -7.04
C LEU A 230 -3.53 -21.33 -7.94
N SER A 231 -4.62 -22.03 -7.58
CA SER A 231 -5.92 -21.85 -8.23
C SER A 231 -6.56 -20.50 -7.88
N PRO A 232 -7.48 -19.96 -8.71
CA PRO A 232 -8.20 -18.72 -8.39
C PRO A 232 -8.87 -18.72 -7.01
N LYS A 233 -9.47 -19.85 -6.62
CA LYS A 233 -10.09 -20.01 -5.29
C LYS A 233 -9.09 -19.84 -4.14
N LYS A 234 -7.89 -20.41 -4.28
CA LYS A 234 -6.82 -20.26 -3.28
C LYS A 234 -6.30 -18.84 -3.23
N VAL A 235 -6.17 -18.15 -4.37
CA VAL A 235 -5.78 -16.74 -4.43
C VAL A 235 -6.82 -15.87 -3.73
N THR A 236 -8.12 -16.10 -3.97
CA THR A 236 -9.21 -15.39 -3.28
C THR A 236 -9.17 -15.63 -1.77
N PHE A 237 -8.93 -16.87 -1.34
CA PHE A 237 -8.82 -17.18 0.10
C PHE A 237 -7.66 -16.45 0.75
N ILE A 238 -6.47 -16.48 0.13
CA ILE A 238 -5.29 -15.75 0.62
C ILE A 238 -5.59 -14.25 0.67
N PHE A 239 -6.22 -13.70 -0.39
CA PHE A 239 -6.63 -12.29 -0.43
C PHE A 239 -7.51 -11.93 0.77
N GLN A 240 -8.57 -12.69 1.03
CA GLN A 240 -9.49 -12.44 2.15
C GLN A 240 -8.80 -12.59 3.51
N ALA A 241 -7.94 -13.60 3.67
CA ALA A 241 -7.17 -13.79 4.90
C ALA A 241 -6.26 -12.59 5.19
N ILE A 242 -5.58 -12.06 4.15
CA ILE A 242 -4.74 -10.85 4.30
C ILE A 242 -5.59 -9.66 4.71
N VAL A 243 -6.73 -9.45 4.06
CA VAL A 243 -7.63 -8.33 4.37
C VAL A 243 -8.03 -8.35 5.84
N ILE A 244 -8.37 -9.52 6.38
CA ILE A 244 -8.74 -9.67 7.81
C ILE A 244 -7.53 -9.36 8.71
N VAL A 245 -6.37 -9.96 8.42
CA VAL A 245 -5.15 -9.74 9.23
C VAL A 245 -4.76 -8.26 9.25
N VAL A 246 -4.77 -7.60 8.08
CA VAL A 246 -4.44 -6.17 7.96
C VAL A 246 -5.47 -5.31 8.68
N LEU A 247 -6.75 -5.66 8.60
CA LEU A 247 -7.81 -4.96 9.33
C LEU A 247 -7.55 -5.00 10.83
N LEU A 248 -7.24 -6.18 11.38
CA LEU A 248 -6.95 -6.33 12.81
C LEU A 248 -5.72 -5.53 13.24
N ILE A 249 -4.63 -5.58 12.45
CA ILE A 249 -3.41 -4.79 12.75
C ILE A 249 -3.72 -3.29 12.72
N ASN A 250 -4.47 -2.81 11.73
CA ASN A 250 -4.82 -1.38 11.63
C ASN A 250 -5.71 -0.92 12.79
N LEU A 251 -6.70 -1.74 13.22
CA LEU A 251 -7.53 -1.44 14.38
C LEU A 251 -6.70 -1.38 15.67
N TYR A 252 -5.75 -2.31 15.83
CA TYR A 252 -4.84 -2.30 16.97
C TYR A 252 -3.94 -1.05 16.95
N ASN A 253 -3.36 -0.70 15.80
CA ASN A 253 -2.55 0.51 15.65
C ASN A 253 -3.35 1.78 15.99
N ALA A 254 -4.60 1.88 15.49
CA ALA A 254 -5.47 3.00 15.82
C ALA A 254 -5.70 3.11 17.34
N PHE A 255 -5.98 2.00 18.01
CA PHE A 255 -6.17 1.95 19.45
C PHE A 255 -4.94 2.45 20.22
N VAL A 256 -3.74 1.96 19.86
CA VAL A 256 -2.48 2.37 20.51
C VAL A 256 -2.20 3.86 20.31
N ILE A 257 -2.46 4.38 19.09
CA ILE A 257 -2.26 5.80 18.79
C ILE A 257 -3.22 6.67 19.60
N LEU A 258 -4.50 6.30 19.69
CA LEU A 258 -5.50 7.05 20.45
C LEU A 258 -5.12 7.12 21.93
N GLN A 259 -4.73 6.00 22.55
CA GLN A 259 -4.25 5.99 23.94
C GLN A 259 -3.04 6.92 24.16
N THR A 260 -2.11 6.96 23.20
CA THR A 260 -0.94 7.84 23.30
C THR A 260 -1.29 9.31 23.15
N LEU A 261 -2.28 9.66 22.34
CA LEU A 261 -2.76 11.04 22.19
C LEU A 261 -3.52 11.50 23.44
N GLU A 262 -4.39 10.68 24.02
CA GLU A 262 -5.08 10.98 25.27
C GLU A 262 -4.10 11.17 26.44
N GLY A 263 -3.13 10.28 26.60
CA GLY A 263 -2.10 10.37 27.65
C GLY A 263 -1.21 11.62 27.53
N SER A 264 -0.97 12.13 26.33
CA SER A 264 -0.24 13.39 26.11
C SER A 264 -1.08 14.62 26.44
N GLY A 265 -2.38 14.60 26.14
CA GLY A 265 -3.32 15.66 26.48
C GLY A 265 -3.47 15.85 28.01
N PHE A 266 -3.58 14.77 28.77
CA PHE A 266 -3.64 14.83 30.24
C PHE A 266 -2.34 15.40 30.90
N LYS A 267 -1.18 15.12 30.30
CA LYS A 267 0.09 15.69 30.79
C LYS A 267 0.20 17.19 30.52
N GLN A 268 -0.24 17.68 29.37
CA GLN A 268 -0.24 19.11 29.05
C GLN A 268 -1.20 19.89 29.95
N VAL A 269 -2.41 19.40 30.20
CA VAL A 269 -3.37 20.05 31.10
C VAL A 269 -2.81 20.16 32.53
N LYS A 270 -2.18 19.11 33.08
CA LYS A 270 -1.52 19.14 34.37
C LYS A 270 -0.34 20.11 34.51
N ILE A 271 0.39 20.35 33.42
CA ILE A 271 1.52 21.30 33.38
C ILE A 271 0.97 22.74 33.37
N THR A 272 -0.09 22.99 32.60
CA THR A 272 -0.73 24.30 32.53
C THR A 272 -1.39 24.68 33.83
N GLU A 273 -2.10 23.77 34.50
CA GLU A 273 -2.64 24.01 35.86
C GLU A 273 -1.56 24.34 36.86
N LYS A 274 -0.43 23.62 36.88
CA LYS A 274 0.69 23.92 37.79
C LYS A 274 1.37 25.25 37.54
N SER A 275 1.29 25.80 36.31
CA SER A 275 1.86 27.11 35.96
C SER A 275 0.92 28.27 36.31
N PHE A 276 -0.39 28.02 36.44
CA PHE A 276 -1.38 29.01 36.91
C PHE A 276 -1.42 29.21 38.44
N PHE A 277 -0.90 28.24 39.21
CA PHE A 277 -0.86 28.28 40.66
C PHE A 277 0.54 28.65 41.22
N LYS A 278 1.44 29.16 40.42
CA LYS A 278 2.68 29.82 40.82
C LYS A 278 2.65 31.30 40.45
#